data_f114ed6d8457e7fa01f8f248a6a21dc4
#
_entry.id   f114ed6d8457e7fa01f8f248a6a21dc4
#
_cell.length_a   1.000
_cell.length_b   1.000
_cell.length_c   1.000
_cell.angle_alpha   90.00
_cell.angle_beta   90.00
_cell.angle_gamma   90.00
#
_symmetry.space_group_name_H-M   'P 1'
#
loop_
_entity.id
_entity.type
_entity.pdbx_description
1 polymer ?
#
loop_
_entity_poly.entity_id
_entity_poly.type
_entity_poly.pdbx_seq_one_letter_code
_entity_poly.pdbx_strand_id
1 'polypeptide(L)'
;MEKVYYFDNAATTFPKHVNVYKAMDEANRDYAVNAGRGAYALAGKASEVISGTRQQIMELTETENVAEVVFTASATLACNEIFGGIDWKKKRTVYVSPFEHNATMRSLFLYQKRYGFLITELALDEKGMELDQEKIRFQFMREKPDLVVMSHVSNVTGYILPVEEIAASAKEYEAIVVVDGAQALGLVPISLKNSPIDFYVFAGHKTLYGPFGIGGFIYHSKYRLIHMIAGGTGSDSLNLEMPEEGTVGYEPGSPNIVAIAGLHASLEERMTYLKENADYFLDREKEMTEYLIRQLKKIFGVTLYLPEHLENHAGIVSFNVEGYQAGEVGMILDQDYHVAVRTGYQCAPLIHKYLGSVSYLGVVRASVGRFTTKEEIDVLVDAVREIAEG
;
A
#
# COMPACT_ATOMS: atom_id res chain seq x y z
N MET A 1 11.85 -14.34 25.54
CA MET A 1 11.01 -13.16 25.29
C MET A 1 9.57 -13.57 25.58
N GLU A 2 8.82 -12.76 26.28
CA GLU A 2 7.39 -12.97 26.45
C GLU A 2 6.68 -12.94 25.11
N LYS A 3 5.53 -13.64 24.99
CA LYS A 3 4.78 -13.68 23.74
C LYS A 3 4.17 -12.29 23.48
N VAL A 4 4.46 -11.70 22.32
CA VAL A 4 3.82 -10.46 21.86
C VAL A 4 2.69 -10.83 20.91
N TYR A 5 1.52 -10.24 21.13
CA TYR A 5 0.34 -10.35 20.26
C TYR A 5 0.37 -9.21 19.23
N TYR A 6 0.67 -9.54 17.97
CA TYR A 6 1.00 -8.54 16.96
C TYR A 6 -0.20 -8.17 16.09
N PHE A 7 -0.68 -6.92 16.23
CA PHE A 7 -1.80 -6.34 15.49
C PHE A 7 -1.42 -5.07 14.71
N ASP A 8 -0.15 -4.92 14.30
CA ASP A 8 0.28 -3.80 13.44
C ASP A 8 0.69 -4.27 12.03
N ASN A 9 -0.04 -5.25 11.46
CA ASN A 9 0.23 -5.80 10.14
C ASN A 9 0.09 -4.78 9.01
N ALA A 10 -0.72 -3.74 9.16
CA ALA A 10 -0.85 -2.65 8.19
C ALA A 10 0.38 -1.71 8.15
N ALA A 11 1.23 -1.70 9.18
CA ALA A 11 2.54 -1.03 9.11
C ALA A 11 3.55 -1.90 8.38
N THR A 12 3.66 -3.17 8.78
CA THR A 12 4.41 -4.24 8.13
C THR A 12 3.89 -5.57 8.61
N THR A 13 3.72 -6.53 7.73
CA THR A 13 3.28 -7.87 8.14
C THR A 13 4.37 -8.59 8.94
N PHE A 14 3.98 -9.23 10.03
CA PHE A 14 4.88 -10.01 10.88
C PHE A 14 4.12 -11.15 11.59
N PRO A 15 4.71 -12.38 11.66
CA PRO A 15 5.96 -12.80 11.00
C PRO A 15 5.81 -12.91 9.48
N LYS A 16 6.92 -13.06 8.77
CA LYS A 16 6.92 -13.47 7.35
C LYS A 16 6.86 -15.00 7.26
N HIS A 17 6.46 -15.51 6.10
CA HIS A 17 6.59 -16.94 5.84
C HIS A 17 8.08 -17.37 5.89
N VAL A 18 8.36 -18.57 6.41
CA VAL A 18 9.73 -19.06 6.62
C VAL A 18 10.58 -19.05 5.34
N ASN A 19 9.97 -19.26 4.18
CA ASN A 19 10.66 -19.23 2.89
C ASN A 19 11.23 -17.86 2.55
N VAL A 20 10.61 -16.76 3.03
CA VAL A 20 11.13 -15.40 2.84
C VAL A 20 12.50 -15.26 3.53
N TYR A 21 12.59 -15.68 4.78
CA TYR A 21 13.86 -15.63 5.54
C TYR A 21 14.92 -16.50 4.91
N LYS A 22 14.56 -17.73 4.49
CA LYS A 22 15.48 -18.66 3.82
C LYS A 22 16.01 -18.11 2.51
N ALA A 23 15.13 -17.56 1.66
CA ALA A 23 15.53 -16.99 0.37
C ALA A 23 16.46 -15.78 0.55
N MET A 24 16.20 -14.94 1.55
CA MET A 24 17.07 -13.81 1.87
C MET A 24 18.45 -14.26 2.36
N ASP A 25 18.54 -15.28 3.23
CA ASP A 25 19.82 -15.81 3.72
C ASP A 25 20.60 -16.47 2.59
N GLU A 26 19.94 -17.31 1.76
CA GLU A 26 20.54 -17.91 0.57
C GLU A 26 21.06 -16.85 -0.41
N ALA A 27 20.22 -15.86 -0.76
CA ALA A 27 20.63 -14.80 -1.66
C ALA A 27 21.88 -14.09 -1.16
N ASN A 28 21.90 -13.72 0.13
CA ASN A 28 23.01 -12.97 0.72
C ASN A 28 24.32 -13.77 0.78
N ARG A 29 24.26 -15.09 0.96
CA ARG A 29 25.45 -15.95 1.04
C ARG A 29 25.95 -16.41 -0.31
N ASP A 30 25.03 -16.74 -1.24
CA ASP A 30 25.36 -17.56 -2.39
C ASP A 30 25.37 -16.77 -3.71
N TYR A 31 24.58 -15.69 -3.86
CA TYR A 31 24.46 -14.97 -5.13
C TYR A 31 24.13 -13.47 -5.04
N ALA A 32 24.40 -12.81 -3.90
CA ALA A 32 24.27 -11.35 -3.80
C ALA A 32 25.38 -10.62 -4.57
N VAL A 33 25.34 -10.75 -5.88
CA VAL A 33 26.28 -10.14 -6.83
C VAL A 33 25.55 -9.15 -7.74
N ASN A 34 26.30 -8.30 -8.46
CA ASN A 34 25.69 -7.35 -9.39
C ASN A 34 25.03 -8.09 -10.56
N ALA A 35 23.70 -8.02 -10.63
CA ALA A 35 22.93 -8.58 -11.72
C ALA A 35 23.16 -7.82 -13.04
N GLY A 36 23.17 -8.54 -14.15
CA GLY A 36 23.16 -7.94 -15.49
C GLY A 36 24.51 -7.49 -16.07
N ARG A 37 25.62 -7.51 -15.31
CA ARG A 37 26.95 -7.08 -15.82
C ARG A 37 28.00 -8.17 -15.88
N GLY A 38 27.78 -9.33 -15.32
CA GLY A 38 28.71 -10.41 -15.26
C GLY A 38 28.38 -11.51 -16.26
N ALA A 39 29.37 -11.92 -17.08
CA ALA A 39 29.24 -13.11 -17.92
C ALA A 39 29.54 -14.39 -17.11
N TYR A 40 29.00 -14.48 -15.88
CA TYR A 40 29.21 -15.62 -14.97
C TYR A 40 27.88 -16.07 -14.33
N ALA A 41 27.79 -17.33 -13.95
CA ALA A 41 26.54 -17.98 -13.53
C ALA A 41 25.81 -17.28 -12.37
N LEU A 42 26.56 -16.74 -11.39
CA LEU A 42 25.91 -16.04 -10.26
C LEU A 42 25.16 -14.76 -10.68
N ALA A 43 25.74 -14.00 -11.65
CA ALA A 43 25.05 -12.82 -12.19
C ALA A 43 23.79 -13.21 -12.97
N GLY A 44 23.83 -14.34 -13.69
CA GLY A 44 22.65 -14.95 -14.33
C GLY A 44 21.57 -15.28 -13.30
N LYS A 45 21.91 -16.01 -12.22
CA LYS A 45 20.97 -16.34 -11.13
C LYS A 45 20.35 -15.08 -10.51
N ALA A 46 21.13 -14.05 -10.22
CA ALA A 46 20.61 -12.79 -9.69
C ALA A 46 19.62 -12.11 -10.65
N SER A 47 19.95 -12.10 -11.96
CA SER A 47 19.05 -11.56 -12.99
C SER A 47 17.76 -12.36 -13.14
N GLU A 48 17.82 -13.69 -13.06
CA GLU A 48 16.65 -14.57 -13.09
C GLU A 48 15.70 -14.32 -11.93
N VAL A 49 16.22 -14.12 -10.71
CA VAL A 49 15.38 -13.79 -9.55
C VAL A 49 14.69 -12.44 -9.73
N ILE A 50 15.38 -11.42 -10.24
CA ILE A 50 14.79 -10.10 -10.50
C ILE A 50 13.68 -10.20 -11.57
N SER A 51 13.97 -10.84 -12.70
CA SER A 51 13.01 -10.98 -13.79
C SER A 51 11.82 -11.87 -13.39
N GLY A 52 12.07 -12.95 -12.66
CA GLY A 52 11.04 -13.84 -12.14
C GLY A 52 10.10 -13.11 -11.15
N THR A 53 10.66 -12.24 -10.30
CA THR A 53 9.84 -11.43 -9.38
C THR A 53 8.94 -10.44 -10.14
N ARG A 54 9.45 -9.81 -11.21
CA ARG A 54 8.63 -8.96 -12.09
C ARG A 54 7.50 -9.76 -12.73
N GLN A 55 7.83 -10.94 -13.27
CA GLN A 55 6.86 -11.83 -13.89
C GLN A 55 5.75 -12.23 -12.94
N GLN A 56 6.08 -12.56 -11.68
CA GLN A 56 5.08 -12.87 -10.66
C GLN A 56 4.16 -11.69 -10.36
N ILE A 57 4.68 -10.46 -10.30
CA ILE A 57 3.85 -9.25 -10.11
C ILE A 57 2.95 -9.02 -11.32
N MET A 58 3.47 -9.19 -12.54
CA MET A 58 2.67 -9.07 -13.77
C MET A 58 1.57 -10.15 -13.83
N GLU A 59 1.88 -11.39 -13.46
CA GLU A 59 0.88 -12.46 -13.37
C GLU A 59 -0.19 -12.14 -12.31
N LEU A 60 0.21 -11.66 -11.14
CA LEU A 60 -0.71 -11.26 -10.05
C LEU A 60 -1.69 -10.15 -10.46
N THR A 61 -1.29 -9.29 -11.39
CA THR A 61 -2.06 -8.13 -11.86
C THR A 61 -2.59 -8.28 -13.28
N GLU A 62 -2.38 -9.46 -13.91
CA GLU A 62 -2.80 -9.79 -15.28
C GLU A 62 -2.23 -8.84 -16.34
N THR A 63 -0.99 -8.37 -16.14
CA THR A 63 -0.39 -7.32 -16.99
C THR A 63 0.73 -7.79 -17.90
N GLU A 64 0.89 -9.09 -18.09
CA GLU A 64 1.89 -9.63 -19.02
C GLU A 64 1.75 -9.01 -20.41
N ASN A 65 2.86 -8.47 -20.92
CA ASN A 65 2.97 -7.81 -22.23
C ASN A 65 2.20 -6.48 -22.40
N VAL A 66 1.60 -5.91 -21.35
CA VAL A 66 0.87 -4.63 -21.45
C VAL A 66 1.37 -3.57 -20.49
N ALA A 67 2.08 -3.96 -19.44
CA ALA A 67 2.64 -3.03 -18.45
C ALA A 67 4.07 -3.42 -18.05
N GLU A 68 4.73 -2.49 -17.41
CA GLU A 68 6.09 -2.61 -16.85
C GLU A 68 6.04 -2.53 -15.33
N VAL A 69 6.95 -3.25 -14.66
CA VAL A 69 7.13 -3.21 -13.21
C VAL A 69 8.46 -2.56 -12.88
N VAL A 70 8.44 -1.46 -12.17
CA VAL A 70 9.63 -0.75 -11.67
C VAL A 70 9.82 -1.06 -10.20
N PHE A 71 11.02 -1.52 -9.82
CA PHE A 71 11.39 -1.71 -8.42
C PHE A 71 11.99 -0.45 -7.82
N THR A 72 11.56 -0.12 -6.61
CA THR A 72 12.12 0.95 -5.80
C THR A 72 12.38 0.44 -4.38
N ALA A 73 13.12 1.20 -3.56
CA ALA A 73 13.36 0.81 -2.19
C ALA A 73 12.11 0.87 -1.28
N SER A 74 11.05 1.55 -1.72
CA SER A 74 9.79 1.68 -0.96
C SER A 74 8.67 2.29 -1.81
N ALA A 75 7.41 2.08 -1.43
CA ALA A 75 6.26 2.79 -2.03
C ALA A 75 6.42 4.33 -1.97
N THR A 76 7.05 4.87 -0.94
CA THR A 76 7.35 6.31 -0.84
C THR A 76 8.25 6.78 -1.99
N LEU A 77 9.29 6.03 -2.33
CA LEU A 77 10.16 6.36 -3.45
C LEU A 77 9.41 6.23 -4.78
N ALA A 78 8.59 5.18 -4.94
CA ALA A 78 7.72 5.01 -6.11
C ALA A 78 6.79 6.21 -6.33
N CYS A 79 6.10 6.69 -5.28
CA CYS A 79 5.29 7.91 -5.35
C CYS A 79 6.11 9.14 -5.77
N ASN A 80 7.33 9.30 -5.24
CA ASN A 80 8.21 10.40 -5.62
C ASN A 80 8.67 10.32 -7.07
N GLU A 81 8.97 9.13 -7.59
CA GLU A 81 9.34 8.94 -8.99
C GLU A 81 8.16 9.25 -9.93
N ILE A 82 6.96 8.76 -9.61
CA ILE A 82 5.76 9.05 -10.41
C ILE A 82 5.47 10.55 -10.42
N PHE A 83 5.29 11.16 -9.23
CA PHE A 83 4.90 12.57 -9.16
C PHE A 83 6.02 13.52 -9.61
N GLY A 84 7.28 13.13 -9.41
CA GLY A 84 8.41 13.88 -9.92
C GLY A 84 8.59 13.79 -11.44
N GLY A 85 8.20 12.65 -12.01
CA GLY A 85 8.30 12.38 -13.42
C GLY A 85 7.14 12.91 -14.28
N ILE A 86 6.02 13.34 -13.65
CA ILE A 86 4.89 13.95 -14.39
C ILE A 86 5.31 15.34 -14.92
N ASP A 87 4.97 15.63 -16.17
CA ASP A 87 5.08 17.00 -16.70
C ASP A 87 3.95 17.89 -16.18
N TRP A 88 4.27 18.68 -15.17
CA TRP A 88 3.35 19.56 -14.46
C TRP A 88 3.03 20.87 -15.21
N LYS A 89 3.69 21.18 -16.35
CA LYS A 89 3.53 22.50 -17.02
C LYS A 89 2.10 22.78 -17.44
N LYS A 90 1.32 21.75 -17.77
CA LYS A 90 -0.08 21.86 -18.19
C LYS A 90 -1.08 21.31 -17.17
N LYS A 91 -0.63 20.80 -16.02
CA LYS A 91 -1.48 20.22 -15.00
C LYS A 91 -1.91 21.28 -14.00
N ARG A 92 -3.21 21.42 -13.74
CA ARG A 92 -3.79 22.45 -12.89
C ARG A 92 -4.62 21.89 -11.75
N THR A 93 -5.32 20.77 -11.97
CA THR A 93 -6.27 20.20 -11.02
C THR A 93 -5.90 18.77 -10.66
N VAL A 94 -5.62 18.55 -9.40
CA VAL A 94 -5.31 17.25 -8.82
C VAL A 94 -6.39 16.88 -7.81
N TYR A 95 -7.03 15.75 -8.02
CA TYR A 95 -7.94 15.18 -7.03
C TYR A 95 -7.23 14.09 -6.22
N VAL A 96 -7.46 14.08 -4.92
CA VAL A 96 -6.92 13.06 -4.00
C VAL A 96 -8.02 12.47 -3.17
N SER A 97 -7.94 11.19 -2.84
CA SER A 97 -8.88 10.66 -1.85
C SER A 97 -8.55 11.21 -0.45
N PRO A 98 -9.55 11.38 0.45
CA PRO A 98 -9.28 11.73 1.84
C PRO A 98 -8.50 10.66 2.62
N PHE A 99 -8.38 9.46 2.07
CA PHE A 99 -7.71 8.31 2.68
C PHE A 99 -6.21 8.22 2.40
N GLU A 100 -5.64 9.23 1.74
CA GLU A 100 -4.26 9.18 1.26
C GLU A 100 -3.21 9.15 2.38
N HIS A 101 -2.23 8.28 2.18
CA HIS A 101 -1.05 8.19 3.03
C HIS A 101 -0.08 9.35 2.79
N ASN A 102 0.77 9.66 3.78
CA ASN A 102 1.79 10.71 3.68
C ASN A 102 2.83 10.49 2.57
N ALA A 103 3.04 9.25 2.12
CA ALA A 103 3.89 8.97 0.97
C ALA A 103 3.38 9.68 -0.29
N THR A 104 2.07 9.68 -0.50
CA THR A 104 1.36 10.39 -1.55
C THR A 104 1.27 11.89 -1.25
N MET A 105 0.69 12.25 -0.10
CA MET A 105 0.37 13.66 0.18
C MET A 105 1.59 14.56 0.28
N ARG A 106 2.64 14.13 0.97
CA ARG A 106 3.85 14.97 1.12
C ARG A 106 4.60 15.15 -0.18
N SER A 107 4.64 14.12 -1.03
CA SER A 107 5.24 14.24 -2.36
C SER A 107 4.42 15.17 -3.25
N LEU A 108 3.09 15.04 -3.29
CA LEU A 108 2.22 15.98 -4.03
C LEU A 108 2.36 17.42 -3.53
N PHE A 109 2.39 17.65 -2.23
CA PHE A 109 2.61 19.00 -1.66
C PHE A 109 3.94 19.61 -2.04
N LEU A 110 4.99 18.79 -2.17
CA LEU A 110 6.30 19.24 -2.66
C LEU A 110 6.19 19.81 -4.07
N TYR A 111 5.47 19.13 -4.97
CA TYR A 111 5.28 19.56 -6.36
C TYR A 111 4.25 20.68 -6.48
N GLN A 112 3.21 20.70 -5.67
CA GLN A 112 2.25 21.81 -5.59
C GLN A 112 2.97 23.13 -5.30
N LYS A 113 3.91 23.16 -4.34
CA LYS A 113 4.70 24.35 -4.03
C LYS A 113 5.55 24.84 -5.20
N ARG A 114 5.96 23.94 -6.11
CA ARG A 114 6.79 24.28 -7.28
C ARG A 114 5.96 24.73 -8.47
N TYR A 115 4.80 24.13 -8.70
CA TYR A 115 4.03 24.27 -9.93
C TYR A 115 2.67 24.96 -9.75
N GLY A 116 2.17 25.11 -8.52
CA GLY A 116 0.98 25.91 -8.20
C GLY A 116 -0.34 25.31 -8.63
N PHE A 117 -0.44 23.97 -8.78
CA PHE A 117 -1.70 23.32 -9.08
C PHE A 117 -2.60 23.24 -7.83
N LEU A 118 -3.92 23.05 -8.05
CA LEU A 118 -4.88 22.86 -6.98
C LEU A 118 -4.95 21.40 -6.55
N ILE A 119 -5.04 21.14 -5.25
CA ILE A 119 -5.37 19.83 -4.71
C ILE A 119 -6.78 19.91 -4.13
N THR A 120 -7.66 19.05 -4.61
CA THR A 120 -9.06 18.94 -4.19
C THR A 120 -9.32 17.53 -3.68
N GLU A 121 -9.97 17.41 -2.53
CA GLU A 121 -10.36 16.10 -2.00
C GLU A 121 -11.59 15.57 -2.74
N LEU A 122 -11.58 14.28 -3.06
CA LEU A 122 -12.74 13.56 -3.59
C LEU A 122 -13.86 13.56 -2.53
N ALA A 123 -15.08 13.73 -2.98
CA ALA A 123 -16.23 13.83 -2.09
C ALA A 123 -16.52 12.53 -1.36
N LEU A 124 -16.84 12.66 -0.07
CA LEU A 124 -17.32 11.57 0.77
C LEU A 124 -18.85 11.58 0.84
N ASP A 125 -19.42 10.46 1.25
CA ASP A 125 -20.81 10.33 1.64
C ASP A 125 -21.16 11.25 2.85
N GLU A 126 -22.41 11.29 3.26
CA GLU A 126 -22.83 12.15 4.37
C GLU A 126 -22.20 11.76 5.72
N LYS A 127 -21.85 10.49 5.90
CA LYS A 127 -21.19 9.98 7.10
C LYS A 127 -19.68 10.18 7.10
N GLY A 128 -19.08 10.50 5.92
CA GLY A 128 -17.67 10.73 5.75
C GLY A 128 -16.82 9.45 5.79
N MET A 129 -17.42 8.29 5.57
CA MET A 129 -16.74 6.99 5.69
C MET A 129 -16.43 6.32 4.36
N GLU A 130 -17.13 6.67 3.29
CA GLU A 130 -16.96 6.12 1.95
C GLU A 130 -16.96 7.23 0.89
N LEU A 131 -16.44 6.94 -0.30
CA LEU A 131 -16.45 7.86 -1.43
C LEU A 131 -17.83 7.91 -2.08
N ASP A 132 -18.35 9.13 -2.32
CA ASP A 132 -19.59 9.37 -3.03
C ASP A 132 -19.33 9.54 -4.54
N GLN A 133 -19.52 8.46 -5.28
CA GLN A 133 -19.22 8.46 -6.73
C GLN A 133 -20.06 9.47 -7.52
N GLU A 134 -21.31 9.76 -7.11
CA GLU A 134 -22.16 10.73 -7.78
C GLU A 134 -21.63 12.15 -7.58
N LYS A 135 -21.33 12.52 -6.35
CA LYS A 135 -20.69 13.81 -6.04
C LYS A 135 -19.33 13.96 -6.72
N ILE A 136 -18.53 12.89 -6.81
CA ILE A 136 -17.24 12.89 -7.51
C ILE A 136 -17.43 13.18 -9.02
N ARG A 137 -18.41 12.57 -9.67
CA ARG A 137 -18.74 12.88 -11.07
C ARG A 137 -19.11 14.35 -11.25
N PHE A 138 -19.90 14.93 -10.33
CA PHE A 138 -20.19 16.37 -10.34
C PHE A 138 -18.95 17.23 -10.12
N GLN A 139 -18.03 16.82 -9.25
CA GLN A 139 -16.75 17.52 -9.09
C GLN A 139 -15.97 17.54 -10.40
N PHE A 140 -15.84 16.41 -11.10
CA PHE A 140 -15.11 16.29 -12.38
C PHE A 140 -15.78 17.07 -13.50
N MET A 141 -17.11 17.12 -13.54
CA MET A 141 -17.84 17.96 -14.52
C MET A 141 -17.59 19.45 -14.28
N ARG A 142 -17.54 19.88 -13.03
CA ARG A 142 -17.33 21.28 -12.66
C ARG A 142 -15.91 21.73 -12.88
N GLU A 143 -14.94 20.90 -12.49
CA GLU A 143 -13.51 21.15 -12.66
C GLU A 143 -12.81 19.87 -13.08
N LYS A 144 -12.43 19.84 -14.37
CA LYS A 144 -11.87 18.64 -14.99
C LYS A 144 -10.58 18.22 -14.31
N PRO A 145 -10.42 16.93 -13.91
CA PRO A 145 -9.20 16.43 -13.36
C PRO A 145 -8.08 16.35 -14.39
N ASP A 146 -6.87 16.74 -14.02
CA ASP A 146 -5.64 16.42 -14.76
C ASP A 146 -4.94 15.20 -14.16
N LEU A 147 -5.10 14.99 -12.85
CA LEU A 147 -4.56 13.87 -12.10
C LEU A 147 -5.56 13.47 -11.01
N VAL A 148 -5.79 12.17 -10.86
CA VAL A 148 -6.54 11.59 -9.75
C VAL A 148 -5.64 10.62 -9.02
N VAL A 149 -5.55 10.75 -7.69
CA VAL A 149 -4.72 9.89 -6.84
C VAL A 149 -5.59 9.29 -5.74
N MET A 150 -5.54 7.98 -5.61
CA MET A 150 -6.35 7.23 -4.66
C MET A 150 -5.55 6.11 -4.02
N SER A 151 -5.71 5.91 -2.71
CA SER A 151 -5.36 4.64 -2.07
C SER A 151 -6.39 3.59 -2.46
N HIS A 152 -5.96 2.35 -2.74
CA HIS A 152 -6.90 1.26 -3.02
C HIS A 152 -7.56 0.74 -1.74
N VAL A 153 -6.80 0.71 -0.63
CA VAL A 153 -7.31 0.39 0.71
C VAL A 153 -6.83 1.44 1.69
N SER A 154 -7.76 1.99 2.47
CA SER A 154 -7.44 2.93 3.54
C SER A 154 -6.61 2.25 4.63
N ASN A 155 -5.44 2.79 4.92
CA ASN A 155 -4.60 2.30 6.01
C ASN A 155 -5.10 2.72 7.42
N VAL A 156 -6.24 3.41 7.49
CA VAL A 156 -6.90 3.84 8.73
C VAL A 156 -8.17 3.04 8.97
N THR A 157 -9.10 3.06 8.03
CA THR A 157 -10.43 2.46 8.20
C THR A 157 -10.58 1.07 7.58
N GLY A 158 -9.59 0.60 6.81
CA GLY A 158 -9.70 -0.65 6.06
C GLY A 158 -10.66 -0.59 4.86
N TYR A 159 -11.22 0.58 4.56
CA TYR A 159 -12.12 0.75 3.42
C TYR A 159 -11.41 0.43 2.10
N ILE A 160 -12.01 -0.45 1.31
CA ILE A 160 -11.60 -0.78 -0.06
C ILE A 160 -12.30 0.22 -0.98
N LEU A 161 -11.55 1.14 -1.56
CA LEU A 161 -12.07 2.19 -2.41
C LEU A 161 -12.44 1.65 -3.80
N PRO A 162 -13.51 2.17 -4.43
CA PRO A 162 -13.94 1.81 -5.79
C PRO A 162 -13.04 2.50 -6.85
N VAL A 163 -11.75 2.08 -6.87
CA VAL A 163 -10.72 2.78 -7.65
C VAL A 163 -10.93 2.66 -9.15
N GLU A 164 -11.49 1.55 -9.64
CA GLU A 164 -11.70 1.34 -11.07
C GLU A 164 -12.84 2.21 -11.61
N GLU A 165 -13.94 2.33 -10.88
CA GLU A 165 -15.09 3.16 -11.26
C GLU A 165 -14.73 4.65 -11.27
N ILE A 166 -13.98 5.11 -10.26
CA ILE A 166 -13.52 6.49 -10.21
C ILE A 166 -12.47 6.76 -11.29
N ALA A 167 -11.56 5.82 -11.53
CA ALA A 167 -10.58 5.92 -12.61
C ALA A 167 -11.27 5.98 -13.98
N ALA A 168 -12.29 5.15 -14.24
CA ALA A 168 -13.06 5.19 -15.46
C ALA A 168 -13.72 6.57 -15.67
N SER A 169 -14.32 7.14 -14.63
CA SER A 169 -14.90 8.49 -14.68
C SER A 169 -13.84 9.58 -14.93
N ALA A 170 -12.64 9.45 -14.36
CA ALA A 170 -11.54 10.38 -14.57
C ALA A 170 -11.00 10.31 -16.00
N LYS A 171 -11.02 9.13 -16.63
CA LYS A 171 -10.58 8.92 -18.01
C LYS A 171 -11.47 9.60 -19.06
N GLU A 172 -12.73 9.90 -18.74
CA GLU A 172 -13.58 10.72 -19.61
C GLU A 172 -12.99 12.12 -19.85
N TYR A 173 -12.09 12.57 -18.97
CA TYR A 173 -11.37 13.85 -19.02
C TYR A 173 -9.88 13.71 -19.35
N GLU A 174 -9.43 12.53 -19.78
CA GLU A 174 -8.03 12.23 -20.07
C GLU A 174 -7.07 12.41 -18.89
N ALA A 175 -7.59 12.33 -17.67
CA ALA A 175 -6.80 12.45 -16.45
C ALA A 175 -5.78 11.29 -16.31
N ILE A 176 -4.63 11.59 -15.71
CA ILE A 176 -3.71 10.57 -15.23
C ILE A 176 -4.30 9.99 -13.94
N VAL A 177 -4.27 8.67 -13.77
CA VAL A 177 -4.75 7.99 -12.58
C VAL A 177 -3.62 7.22 -11.91
N VAL A 178 -3.35 7.55 -10.64
CA VAL A 178 -2.36 6.89 -9.78
C VAL A 178 -3.08 6.25 -8.59
N VAL A 179 -2.84 4.96 -8.37
CA VAL A 179 -3.41 4.22 -7.23
C VAL A 179 -2.29 3.75 -6.32
N ASP A 180 -2.38 4.12 -5.03
CA ASP A 180 -1.54 3.54 -3.97
C ASP A 180 -2.14 2.20 -3.51
N GLY A 181 -1.59 1.12 -4.05
CA GLY A 181 -1.96 -0.26 -3.72
C GLY A 181 -1.16 -0.89 -2.58
N ALA A 182 -0.41 -0.08 -1.80
CA ALA A 182 0.47 -0.60 -0.74
C ALA A 182 -0.26 -1.42 0.35
N GLN A 183 -1.57 -1.22 0.54
CA GLN A 183 -2.42 -1.99 1.44
C GLN A 183 -3.32 -2.99 0.70
N ALA A 184 -3.18 -3.13 -0.63
CA ALA A 184 -4.11 -3.90 -1.43
C ALA A 184 -3.44 -5.00 -2.27
N LEU A 185 -2.29 -4.71 -2.92
CA LEU A 185 -1.69 -5.67 -3.87
C LEU A 185 -1.41 -7.02 -3.20
N GLY A 186 -1.96 -8.09 -3.79
CA GLY A 186 -1.87 -9.45 -3.27
C GLY A 186 -2.86 -9.77 -2.14
N LEU A 187 -3.70 -8.80 -1.71
CA LEU A 187 -4.79 -8.98 -0.76
C LEU A 187 -6.14 -8.80 -1.47
N VAL A 188 -6.34 -7.66 -2.10
CA VAL A 188 -7.54 -7.35 -2.88
C VAL A 188 -7.25 -7.70 -4.34
N PRO A 189 -8.03 -8.57 -4.98
CA PRO A 189 -7.87 -8.89 -6.39
C PRO A 189 -7.98 -7.64 -7.26
N ILE A 190 -7.10 -7.52 -8.24
CA ILE A 190 -7.14 -6.45 -9.23
C ILE A 190 -6.56 -6.95 -10.57
N SER A 191 -7.24 -6.63 -11.66
CA SER A 191 -6.72 -6.81 -13.02
C SER A 191 -6.37 -5.44 -13.60
N LEU A 192 -5.09 -5.22 -13.87
CA LEU A 192 -4.64 -3.97 -14.51
C LEU A 192 -4.56 -4.07 -16.03
N LYS A 193 -4.89 -5.22 -16.63
CA LYS A 193 -4.76 -5.47 -18.07
C LYS A 193 -5.50 -4.47 -18.94
N ASN A 194 -6.74 -4.17 -18.62
CA ASN A 194 -7.60 -3.23 -19.32
C ASN A 194 -8.09 -2.12 -18.38
N SER A 195 -7.42 -1.95 -17.26
CA SER A 195 -7.80 -0.99 -16.23
C SER A 195 -7.58 0.45 -16.70
N PRO A 196 -8.44 1.40 -16.29
CA PRO A 196 -8.23 2.82 -16.49
C PRO A 196 -7.12 3.41 -15.58
N ILE A 197 -6.48 2.61 -14.74
CA ILE A 197 -5.39 3.03 -13.85
C ILE A 197 -4.08 3.08 -14.64
N ASP A 198 -3.34 4.19 -14.55
CA ASP A 198 -2.09 4.39 -15.29
C ASP A 198 -0.86 3.94 -14.47
N PHE A 199 -0.89 4.17 -13.17
CA PHE A 199 0.18 3.81 -12.25
C PHE A 199 -0.40 3.15 -11.00
N TYR A 200 0.16 2.02 -10.61
CA TYR A 200 -0.25 1.29 -9.41
C TYR A 200 0.95 1.03 -8.52
N VAL A 201 1.00 1.66 -7.34
CA VAL A 201 2.13 1.59 -6.40
C VAL A 201 1.98 0.38 -5.48
N PHE A 202 3.09 -0.24 -5.09
CA PHE A 202 3.08 -1.34 -4.12
C PHE A 202 4.23 -1.27 -3.10
N ALA A 203 4.02 -1.90 -1.95
CA ALA A 203 5.01 -2.08 -0.89
C ALA A 203 5.26 -3.57 -0.66
N GLY A 204 6.48 -4.04 -0.82
CA GLY A 204 6.80 -5.46 -0.68
C GLY A 204 6.58 -6.01 0.73
N HIS A 205 6.79 -5.18 1.76
CA HIS A 205 6.76 -5.60 3.17
C HIS A 205 5.38 -5.59 3.84
N LYS A 206 4.34 -5.19 3.12
CA LYS A 206 2.94 -5.16 3.60
C LYS A 206 2.17 -6.39 3.10
N THR A 207 1.07 -6.18 2.40
CA THR A 207 0.18 -7.23 1.91
C THR A 207 0.85 -8.29 1.02
N LEU A 208 1.99 -7.99 0.42
CA LEU A 208 2.80 -8.98 -0.29
C LEU A 208 3.65 -9.87 0.63
N TYR A 209 3.74 -9.61 1.93
CA TYR A 209 4.49 -10.38 2.93
C TYR A 209 6.01 -10.52 2.63
N GLY A 210 6.56 -9.70 1.75
CA GLY A 210 7.99 -9.61 1.48
C GLY A 210 8.76 -8.82 2.55
N PRO A 211 10.08 -8.65 2.40
CA PRO A 211 10.91 -7.90 3.34
C PRO A 211 10.79 -6.38 3.16
N PHE A 212 11.37 -5.63 4.11
CA PHE A 212 11.66 -4.22 3.92
C PHE A 212 12.69 -3.99 2.80
N GLY A 213 12.75 -2.77 2.28
CA GLY A 213 13.75 -2.36 1.30
C GLY A 213 13.41 -2.72 -0.14
N ILE A 214 12.16 -3.12 -0.40
CA ILE A 214 11.60 -3.35 -1.73
C ILE A 214 10.15 -2.89 -1.81
N GLY A 215 9.81 -2.20 -2.88
CA GLY A 215 8.51 -1.76 -3.33
C GLY A 215 8.62 -1.40 -4.79
N GLY A 216 7.67 -0.64 -5.32
CA GLY A 216 7.70 -0.23 -6.71
C GLY A 216 6.38 0.26 -7.23
N PHE A 217 6.29 0.33 -8.54
CA PHE A 217 5.05 0.64 -9.24
C PHE A 217 4.93 -0.13 -10.55
N ILE A 218 3.69 -0.34 -10.95
CA ILE A 218 3.30 -0.94 -12.22
C ILE A 218 2.75 0.20 -13.07
N TYR A 219 3.13 0.29 -14.34
CA TYR A 219 2.64 1.32 -15.24
C TYR A 219 2.50 0.81 -16.67
N HIS A 220 1.56 1.38 -17.43
CA HIS A 220 1.44 1.07 -18.83
C HIS A 220 2.57 1.72 -19.64
N SER A 221 3.22 0.97 -20.52
CA SER A 221 4.40 1.38 -21.32
C SER A 221 4.18 2.61 -22.22
N LYS A 222 2.92 3.02 -22.43
CA LYS A 222 2.60 4.27 -23.17
C LYS A 222 3.00 5.56 -22.43
N TYR A 223 3.18 5.49 -21.09
CA TYR A 223 3.59 6.63 -20.29
C TYR A 223 5.10 6.71 -20.19
N ARG A 224 5.63 7.93 -20.30
CA ARG A 224 7.04 8.25 -20.06
C ARG A 224 7.09 9.28 -18.95
N LEU A 225 7.75 8.93 -17.87
CA LEU A 225 8.05 9.83 -16.78
C LEU A 225 9.41 10.50 -17.03
N ILE A 226 9.53 11.75 -16.64
CA ILE A 226 10.83 12.41 -16.57
C ILE A 226 11.66 11.72 -15.47
N HIS A 227 12.91 11.37 -15.76
CA HIS A 227 13.76 10.72 -14.79
C HIS A 227 14.04 11.62 -13.58
N MET A 228 13.71 11.14 -12.39
CA MET A 228 13.92 11.84 -11.12
C MET A 228 15.30 11.59 -10.54
N ILE A 229 15.84 10.42 -10.81
CA ILE A 229 17.13 9.95 -10.31
C ILE A 229 17.95 9.54 -11.53
N ALA A 230 19.15 10.07 -11.66
CA ALA A 230 20.09 9.67 -12.70
C ALA A 230 21.26 8.87 -12.10
N GLY A 231 21.70 7.84 -12.78
CA GLY A 231 22.81 7.02 -12.32
C GLY A 231 23.15 5.88 -13.25
N GLY A 232 24.03 5.01 -12.82
CA GLY A 232 24.46 3.86 -13.63
C GLY A 232 23.34 2.84 -13.77
N THR A 233 23.02 2.47 -14.99
CA THR A 233 21.93 1.54 -15.34
C THR A 233 22.45 0.14 -15.72
N GLY A 234 23.75 -0.02 -15.87
CA GLY A 234 24.34 -1.29 -16.31
C GLY A 234 24.45 -1.48 -17.81
N SER A 235 23.90 -0.58 -18.59
CA SER A 235 23.94 -0.59 -20.06
C SER A 235 24.50 0.74 -20.58
N ASP A 236 24.98 0.75 -21.83
CA ASP A 236 25.41 1.94 -22.59
C ASP A 236 26.23 2.96 -21.78
N SER A 237 27.32 2.50 -21.16
CA SER A 237 28.12 3.29 -20.20
C SER A 237 28.83 4.51 -20.81
N LEU A 238 28.88 4.65 -22.14
CA LEU A 238 29.45 5.82 -22.82
C LEU A 238 28.40 6.93 -23.04
N ASN A 239 27.12 6.60 -22.97
CA ASN A 239 26.04 7.57 -23.05
C ASN A 239 25.84 8.25 -21.71
N LEU A 240 25.76 9.58 -21.68
CA LEU A 240 25.51 10.37 -20.47
C LEU A 240 24.03 10.58 -20.18
N GLU A 241 23.15 10.25 -21.12
CA GLU A 241 21.70 10.36 -20.95
C GLU A 241 21.14 9.07 -20.35
N MET A 242 20.06 9.20 -19.58
CA MET A 242 19.36 8.03 -19.03
C MET A 242 18.61 7.31 -20.16
N PRO A 243 18.54 5.96 -20.12
CA PRO A 243 17.73 5.20 -21.08
C PRO A 243 16.27 5.62 -21.05
N GLU A 244 15.68 5.86 -22.21
CA GLU A 244 14.27 6.27 -22.32
C GLU A 244 13.29 5.09 -22.36
N GLU A 245 13.76 3.87 -22.68
CA GLU A 245 12.92 2.71 -22.88
C GLU A 245 13.03 1.70 -21.72
N GLY A 246 11.89 1.07 -21.41
CA GLY A 246 11.78 0.04 -20.37
C GLY A 246 11.96 0.57 -18.96
N THR A 247 12.15 -0.36 -18.02
CA THR A 247 12.28 -0.04 -16.58
C THR A 247 13.66 0.47 -16.19
N VAL A 248 14.66 0.25 -17.03
CA VAL A 248 16.09 0.52 -16.72
C VAL A 248 16.34 2.01 -16.41
N GLY A 249 15.60 2.92 -17.07
CA GLY A 249 15.70 4.35 -16.82
C GLY A 249 15.17 4.78 -15.46
N TYR A 250 14.31 3.97 -14.83
CA TYR A 250 13.69 4.23 -13.52
C TYR A 250 14.36 3.45 -12.37
N GLU A 251 15.34 2.58 -12.68
CA GLU A 251 16.05 1.74 -11.68
C GLU A 251 17.56 2.00 -11.69
N PRO A 252 18.03 3.25 -11.54
CA PRO A 252 19.46 3.50 -11.48
C PRO A 252 20.09 2.91 -10.23
N GLY A 253 21.29 2.35 -10.40
CA GLY A 253 22.05 1.75 -9.30
C GLY A 253 21.95 0.23 -9.27
N SER A 254 22.55 -0.37 -8.24
CA SER A 254 22.51 -1.82 -8.03
C SER A 254 21.23 -2.19 -7.28
N PRO A 255 20.42 -3.13 -7.79
CA PRO A 255 19.17 -3.53 -7.14
C PRO A 255 19.46 -4.27 -5.83
N ASN A 256 18.53 -4.18 -4.88
CA ASN A 256 18.58 -4.92 -3.61
C ASN A 256 18.19 -6.39 -3.84
N ILE A 257 19.14 -7.18 -4.35
CA ILE A 257 18.88 -8.60 -4.69
C ILE A 257 18.39 -9.42 -3.51
N VAL A 258 18.84 -9.14 -2.29
CA VAL A 258 18.44 -9.87 -1.08
C VAL A 258 16.95 -9.60 -0.77
N ALA A 259 16.52 -8.34 -0.84
CA ALA A 259 15.10 -8.01 -0.62
C ALA A 259 14.22 -8.52 -1.77
N ILE A 260 14.70 -8.48 -3.01
CA ILE A 260 13.97 -9.01 -4.17
C ILE A 260 13.82 -10.54 -4.05
N ALA A 261 14.85 -11.26 -3.61
CA ALA A 261 14.77 -12.71 -3.38
C ALA A 261 13.73 -13.07 -2.30
N GLY A 262 13.68 -12.29 -1.21
CA GLY A 262 12.65 -12.47 -0.19
C GLY A 262 11.24 -12.19 -0.72
N LEU A 263 11.06 -11.16 -1.54
CA LEU A 263 9.78 -10.87 -2.20
C LEU A 263 9.40 -11.96 -3.20
N HIS A 264 10.36 -12.45 -3.99
CA HIS A 264 10.17 -13.56 -4.91
C HIS A 264 9.58 -14.78 -4.22
N ALA A 265 10.21 -15.23 -3.12
CA ALA A 265 9.77 -16.38 -2.35
C ALA A 265 8.39 -16.16 -1.69
N SER A 266 8.07 -14.92 -1.30
CA SER A 266 6.75 -14.59 -0.80
C SER A 266 5.67 -14.67 -1.88
N LEU A 267 5.96 -14.15 -3.06
CA LEU A 267 5.03 -14.20 -4.20
C LEU A 267 4.82 -15.64 -4.67
N GLU A 268 5.89 -16.43 -4.79
CA GLU A 268 5.81 -17.84 -5.17
C GLU A 268 4.87 -18.63 -4.24
N GLU A 269 5.03 -18.46 -2.94
CA GLU A 269 4.18 -19.11 -1.94
C GLU A 269 2.74 -18.60 -2.04
N ARG A 270 2.51 -17.30 -2.20
CA ARG A 270 1.15 -16.74 -2.31
C ARG A 270 0.43 -17.16 -3.57
N MET A 271 1.11 -17.20 -4.71
CA MET A 271 0.55 -17.60 -5.99
C MET A 271 -0.01 -19.03 -5.98
N THR A 272 0.48 -19.93 -5.11
CA THR A 272 -0.08 -21.27 -4.96
C THR A 272 -1.52 -21.24 -4.45
N TYR A 273 -1.84 -20.33 -3.52
CA TYR A 273 -3.20 -20.15 -2.98
C TYR A 273 -4.10 -19.35 -3.93
N LEU A 274 -3.56 -18.24 -4.48
CA LEU A 274 -4.36 -17.35 -5.34
C LEU A 274 -4.79 -17.99 -6.66
N LYS A 275 -4.06 -18.99 -7.17
CA LYS A 275 -4.46 -19.78 -8.34
C LYS A 275 -5.72 -20.62 -8.09
N GLU A 276 -5.94 -21.03 -6.85
CA GLU A 276 -7.14 -21.81 -6.47
C GLU A 276 -8.32 -20.91 -6.09
N ASN A 277 -8.05 -19.80 -5.42
CA ASN A 277 -9.04 -18.80 -5.02
C ASN A 277 -8.38 -17.40 -4.98
N ALA A 278 -8.77 -16.49 -5.88
CA ALA A 278 -8.24 -15.12 -5.94
C ALA A 278 -8.49 -14.32 -4.65
N ASP A 279 -9.58 -14.60 -3.94
CA ASP A 279 -9.96 -13.93 -2.69
C ASP A 279 -9.41 -14.61 -1.42
N TYR A 280 -8.63 -15.69 -1.55
CA TYR A 280 -8.21 -16.54 -0.42
C TYR A 280 -7.69 -15.73 0.80
N PHE A 281 -6.80 -14.78 0.58
CA PHE A 281 -6.23 -13.99 1.69
C PHE A 281 -7.21 -12.94 2.21
N LEU A 282 -8.00 -12.33 1.32
CA LEU A 282 -9.01 -11.35 1.68
C LEU A 282 -10.13 -12.00 2.52
N ASP A 283 -10.62 -13.16 2.10
CA ASP A 283 -11.65 -13.91 2.82
C ASP A 283 -11.18 -14.30 4.23
N ARG A 284 -9.93 -14.77 4.35
CA ARG A 284 -9.35 -15.13 5.64
C ARG A 284 -9.17 -13.91 6.56
N GLU A 285 -8.69 -12.80 6.02
CA GLU A 285 -8.56 -11.57 6.82
C GLU A 285 -9.93 -11.00 7.18
N LYS A 286 -10.92 -11.08 6.29
CA LYS A 286 -12.31 -10.69 6.58
C LYS A 286 -12.91 -11.49 7.73
N GLU A 287 -12.76 -12.82 7.75
CA GLU A 287 -13.26 -13.66 8.85
C GLU A 287 -12.72 -13.19 10.20
N MET A 288 -11.40 -12.95 10.31
CA MET A 288 -10.77 -12.50 11.55
C MET A 288 -11.19 -11.06 11.90
N THR A 289 -11.29 -10.21 10.90
CA THR A 289 -11.70 -8.80 11.07
C THR A 289 -13.14 -8.67 11.54
N GLU A 290 -14.06 -9.42 10.94
CA GLU A 290 -15.47 -9.46 11.37
C GLU A 290 -15.60 -9.99 12.80
N TYR A 291 -14.78 -10.99 13.16
CA TYR A 291 -14.73 -11.47 14.53
C TYR A 291 -14.30 -10.36 15.49
N LEU A 292 -13.20 -9.66 15.21
CA LEU A 292 -12.69 -8.55 16.00
C LEU A 292 -13.74 -7.42 16.12
N ILE A 293 -14.31 -6.98 15.01
CA ILE A 293 -15.35 -5.92 14.97
C ILE A 293 -16.54 -6.32 15.85
N ARG A 294 -17.02 -7.56 15.73
CA ARG A 294 -18.17 -8.06 16.49
C ARG A 294 -17.92 -8.09 18.00
N GLN A 295 -16.68 -8.37 18.42
CA GLN A 295 -16.33 -8.38 19.83
C GLN A 295 -16.14 -6.94 20.37
N LEU A 296 -15.43 -6.08 19.67
CA LEU A 296 -15.22 -4.68 20.08
C LEU A 296 -16.55 -3.89 20.15
N LYS A 297 -17.51 -4.15 19.25
CA LYS A 297 -18.86 -3.52 19.29
C LYS A 297 -19.65 -3.81 20.59
N LYS A 298 -19.29 -4.83 21.36
CA LYS A 298 -19.96 -5.16 22.63
C LYS A 298 -19.41 -4.38 23.82
N ILE A 299 -18.29 -3.67 23.66
CA ILE A 299 -17.63 -2.95 24.74
C ILE A 299 -18.20 -1.53 24.76
N PHE A 300 -18.79 -1.16 25.90
CA PHE A 300 -19.27 0.20 26.10
C PHE A 300 -18.11 1.19 26.14
N GLY A 301 -18.28 2.38 25.59
CA GLY A 301 -17.20 3.38 25.53
C GLY A 301 -16.20 3.18 24.38
N VAL A 302 -16.32 2.11 23.55
CA VAL A 302 -15.49 1.90 22.37
C VAL A 302 -16.19 2.42 21.11
N THR A 303 -15.54 3.33 20.40
CA THR A 303 -15.98 3.84 19.09
C THR A 303 -15.14 3.21 17.99
N LEU A 304 -15.81 2.61 16.98
CA LEU A 304 -15.14 2.03 15.80
C LEU A 304 -15.27 2.95 14.59
N TYR A 305 -14.21 3.01 13.77
CA TYR A 305 -14.16 3.77 12.52
C TYR A 305 -14.13 2.81 11.33
N LEU A 306 -15.29 2.49 10.80
CA LEU A 306 -15.50 1.46 9.78
C LEU A 306 -16.24 2.05 8.58
N PRO A 307 -16.05 1.50 7.35
CA PRO A 307 -16.92 1.81 6.23
C PRO A 307 -18.36 1.36 6.55
N GLU A 308 -19.33 1.94 5.88
CA GLU A 308 -20.75 1.57 6.05
C GLU A 308 -21.01 0.15 5.57
N HIS A 309 -20.38 -0.22 4.44
CA HIS A 309 -20.52 -1.50 3.78
C HIS A 309 -19.28 -2.38 4.07
N LEU A 310 -19.45 -3.32 5.02
CA LEU A 310 -18.34 -4.19 5.46
C LEU A 310 -17.86 -5.17 4.39
N GLU A 311 -18.60 -5.39 3.33
CA GLU A 311 -18.11 -6.10 2.14
C GLU A 311 -16.92 -5.38 1.50
N ASN A 312 -16.86 -4.06 1.62
CA ASN A 312 -15.75 -3.21 1.15
C ASN A 312 -14.72 -2.94 2.26
N HIS A 313 -14.35 -3.98 3.02
CA HIS A 313 -13.46 -3.81 4.16
C HIS A 313 -12.33 -4.85 4.16
N ALA A 314 -11.10 -4.40 4.40
CA ALA A 314 -9.92 -5.23 4.59
C ALA A 314 -9.52 -5.32 6.08
N GLY A 315 -8.48 -6.06 6.41
CA GLY A 315 -8.05 -6.46 7.74
C GLY A 315 -7.60 -5.37 8.72
N ILE A 316 -8.19 -4.16 8.68
CA ILE A 316 -7.77 -3.00 9.46
C ILE A 316 -8.94 -2.44 10.27
N VAL A 317 -8.84 -2.45 11.60
CA VAL A 317 -9.87 -1.91 12.50
C VAL A 317 -9.28 -0.78 13.34
N SER A 318 -9.81 0.43 13.13
CA SER A 318 -9.47 1.58 13.97
C SER A 318 -10.57 1.84 14.99
N PHE A 319 -10.16 2.18 16.20
CA PHE A 319 -11.08 2.46 17.31
C PHE A 319 -10.50 3.49 18.27
N ASN A 320 -11.34 4.03 19.15
CA ASN A 320 -10.96 4.79 20.33
C ASN A 320 -11.76 4.33 21.54
N VAL A 321 -11.20 4.55 22.73
CA VAL A 321 -11.82 4.27 24.01
C VAL A 321 -12.16 5.61 24.69
N GLU A 322 -13.38 5.76 25.16
CA GLU A 322 -13.83 6.97 25.83
C GLU A 322 -12.99 7.24 27.08
N GLY A 323 -12.61 8.50 27.29
CA GLY A 323 -11.78 8.91 28.43
C GLY A 323 -10.27 8.81 28.20
N TYR A 324 -9.81 8.17 27.13
CA TYR A 324 -8.39 8.00 26.82
C TYR A 324 -8.00 8.61 25.48
N GLN A 325 -6.77 9.09 25.37
CA GLN A 325 -6.14 9.39 24.09
C GLN A 325 -5.64 8.09 23.43
N ALA A 326 -5.60 8.07 22.09
CA ALA A 326 -5.17 6.88 21.35
C ALA A 326 -3.78 6.36 21.79
N GLY A 327 -2.85 7.29 22.07
CA GLY A 327 -1.49 6.93 22.54
C GLY A 327 -1.48 6.28 23.92
N GLU A 328 -2.36 6.68 24.84
CA GLU A 328 -2.49 6.10 26.18
C GLU A 328 -2.98 4.66 26.10
N VAL A 329 -4.04 4.41 25.32
CA VAL A 329 -4.55 3.06 25.10
C VAL A 329 -3.46 2.15 24.52
N GLY A 330 -2.70 2.63 23.53
CA GLY A 330 -1.61 1.84 22.93
C GLY A 330 -0.48 1.52 23.92
N MET A 331 -0.16 2.46 24.81
CA MET A 331 0.86 2.25 25.85
C MET A 331 0.40 1.20 26.88
N ILE A 332 -0.85 1.25 27.34
CA ILE A 332 -1.41 0.24 28.26
C ILE A 332 -1.44 -1.14 27.60
N LEU A 333 -1.92 -1.22 26.35
CA LEU A 333 -1.96 -2.47 25.58
C LEU A 333 -0.57 -3.13 25.46
N ASP A 334 0.47 -2.34 25.21
CA ASP A 334 1.84 -2.85 25.08
C ASP A 334 2.42 -3.28 26.44
N GLN A 335 2.33 -2.42 27.47
CA GLN A 335 3.00 -2.63 28.75
C GLN A 335 2.34 -3.69 29.63
N ASP A 336 1.00 -3.70 29.67
CA ASP A 336 0.27 -4.55 30.58
C ASP A 336 -0.24 -5.85 29.94
N TYR A 337 -0.47 -5.85 28.60
CA TYR A 337 -1.06 -6.99 27.89
C TYR A 337 -0.16 -7.56 26.78
N HIS A 338 1.00 -6.96 26.51
CA HIS A 338 1.91 -7.35 25.41
C HIS A 338 1.23 -7.37 24.03
N VAL A 339 0.28 -6.46 23.82
CA VAL A 339 -0.47 -6.31 22.56
C VAL A 339 0.09 -5.14 21.77
N ALA A 340 0.71 -5.44 20.63
CA ALA A 340 1.31 -4.46 19.73
C ALA A 340 0.25 -3.93 18.73
N VAL A 341 -0.17 -2.68 18.91
CA VAL A 341 -1.04 -1.93 18.00
C VAL A 341 -0.34 -0.65 17.54
N ARG A 342 -0.88 0.02 16.55
CA ARG A 342 -0.41 1.35 16.15
C ARG A 342 -1.39 2.44 16.61
N THR A 343 -0.86 3.59 17.08
CA THR A 343 -1.67 4.71 17.54
C THR A 343 -1.37 6.01 16.78
N GLY A 344 -2.27 7.00 16.88
CA GLY A 344 -2.12 8.31 16.28
C GLY A 344 -2.74 8.44 14.89
N TYR A 345 -2.23 9.36 14.09
CA TYR A 345 -2.81 9.73 12.77
C TYR A 345 -2.45 8.78 11.62
N GLN A 346 -1.86 7.63 11.87
CA GLN A 346 -1.57 6.55 10.91
C GLN A 346 -0.89 7.00 9.61
N CYS A 347 -0.20 8.15 9.62
CA CYS A 347 0.36 8.79 8.42
C CYS A 347 -0.68 9.09 7.33
N ALA A 348 -1.96 9.29 7.68
CA ALA A 348 -3.04 9.65 6.76
C ALA A 348 -3.65 10.99 7.20
N PRO A 349 -3.16 12.14 6.70
CA PRO A 349 -3.39 13.44 7.31
C PRO A 349 -4.80 13.99 7.11
N LEU A 350 -5.55 13.50 6.12
CA LEU A 350 -6.80 14.11 5.71
C LEU A 350 -8.04 13.49 6.37
N ILE A 351 -8.05 12.17 6.57
CA ILE A 351 -9.26 11.45 6.98
C ILE A 351 -9.71 11.76 8.41
N HIS A 352 -8.80 12.07 9.33
CA HIS A 352 -9.09 12.23 10.76
C HIS A 352 -10.10 13.36 11.08
N LYS A 353 -10.21 14.39 10.23
CA LYS A 353 -11.22 15.44 10.36
C LYS A 353 -12.63 14.92 10.11
N TYR A 354 -12.78 13.96 9.22
CA TYR A 354 -14.07 13.32 8.92
C TYR A 354 -14.46 12.28 9.97
N LEU A 355 -13.47 11.56 10.52
CA LEU A 355 -13.68 10.60 11.59
C LEU A 355 -13.94 11.25 12.96
N GLY A 356 -13.72 12.57 13.12
CA GLY A 356 -13.80 13.23 14.42
C GLY A 356 -12.72 12.77 15.42
N SER A 357 -11.72 12.04 14.97
CA SER A 357 -10.70 11.42 15.83
C SER A 357 -9.57 12.36 16.26
N VAL A 358 -9.61 13.64 15.84
CA VAL A 358 -8.60 14.64 16.20
C VAL A 358 -8.58 14.89 17.71
N SER A 359 -9.74 14.85 18.39
CA SER A 359 -9.86 15.01 19.84
C SER A 359 -9.16 13.89 20.64
N TYR A 360 -9.01 12.72 20.05
CA TYR A 360 -8.29 11.57 20.61
C TYR A 360 -6.80 11.53 20.19
N LEU A 361 -6.30 12.57 19.51
CA LEU A 361 -4.98 12.61 18.87
C LEU A 361 -4.75 11.47 17.84
N GLY A 362 -5.81 11.07 17.15
CA GLY A 362 -5.82 10.01 16.15
C GLY A 362 -6.67 8.79 16.56
N VAL A 363 -6.23 7.61 16.22
CA VAL A 363 -6.93 6.35 16.49
C VAL A 363 -5.96 5.30 17.03
N VAL A 364 -6.49 4.31 17.74
CA VAL A 364 -5.86 3.02 17.94
C VAL A 364 -6.20 2.15 16.74
N ARG A 365 -5.20 1.58 16.08
CA ARG A 365 -5.39 0.73 14.91
C ARG A 365 -4.91 -0.68 15.20
N ALA A 366 -5.82 -1.63 15.20
CA ALA A 366 -5.51 -3.06 15.15
C ALA A 366 -5.64 -3.53 13.71
N SER A 367 -4.63 -4.23 13.19
CA SER A 367 -4.67 -4.85 11.86
C SER A 367 -4.32 -6.32 11.95
N VAL A 368 -5.25 -7.14 11.51
CA VAL A 368 -5.08 -8.58 11.41
C VAL A 368 -4.18 -8.93 10.21
N GLY A 369 -3.59 -10.12 10.24
CA GLY A 369 -2.85 -10.65 9.13
C GLY A 369 -3.13 -12.13 8.97
N ARG A 370 -2.53 -12.76 7.96
CA ARG A 370 -2.78 -14.18 7.62
C ARG A 370 -2.51 -15.18 8.76
N PHE A 371 -1.69 -14.79 9.75
CA PHE A 371 -1.32 -15.65 10.87
C PHE A 371 -2.05 -15.30 12.17
N THR A 372 -2.86 -14.24 12.17
CA THR A 372 -3.66 -13.85 13.34
C THR A 372 -4.70 -14.93 13.64
N THR A 373 -4.86 -15.28 14.93
CA THR A 373 -5.82 -16.28 15.40
C THR A 373 -6.94 -15.63 16.22
N LYS A 374 -8.04 -16.38 16.42
CA LYS A 374 -9.16 -15.90 17.27
C LYS A 374 -8.74 -15.75 18.73
N GLU A 375 -7.88 -16.63 19.21
CA GLU A 375 -7.34 -16.57 20.58
C GLU A 375 -6.49 -15.30 20.80
N GLU A 376 -5.74 -14.86 19.79
CA GLU A 376 -4.99 -13.60 19.87
C GLU A 376 -5.94 -12.39 19.83
N ILE A 377 -7.01 -12.46 19.04
CA ILE A 377 -8.06 -11.43 19.02
C ILE A 377 -8.75 -11.33 20.38
N ASP A 378 -9.05 -12.46 21.03
CA ASP A 378 -9.68 -12.48 22.35
C ASP A 378 -8.80 -11.76 23.38
N VAL A 379 -7.47 -11.95 23.36
CA VAL A 379 -6.55 -11.22 24.25
C VAL A 379 -6.64 -9.71 24.03
N LEU A 380 -6.63 -9.24 22.77
CA LEU A 380 -6.79 -7.81 22.45
C LEU A 380 -8.15 -7.28 22.95
N VAL A 381 -9.22 -8.03 22.71
CA VAL A 381 -10.60 -7.61 23.08
C VAL A 381 -10.76 -7.53 24.60
N ASP A 382 -10.22 -8.50 25.34
CA ASP A 382 -10.28 -8.52 26.81
C ASP A 382 -9.47 -7.34 27.40
N ALA A 383 -8.28 -7.07 26.84
CA ALA A 383 -7.48 -5.91 27.24
C ALA A 383 -8.22 -4.58 26.98
N VAL A 384 -8.84 -4.41 25.82
CA VAL A 384 -9.62 -3.20 25.49
C VAL A 384 -10.83 -3.07 26.41
N ARG A 385 -11.47 -4.17 26.79
CA ARG A 385 -12.59 -4.18 27.73
C ARG A 385 -12.15 -3.71 29.11
N GLU A 386 -11.07 -4.25 29.65
CA GLU A 386 -10.51 -3.85 30.95
C GLU A 386 -10.15 -2.34 30.95
N ILE A 387 -9.54 -1.84 29.87
CA ILE A 387 -9.24 -0.40 29.74
C ILE A 387 -10.53 0.45 29.72
N ALA A 388 -11.60 -0.02 29.08
CA ALA A 388 -12.85 0.74 28.95
C ALA A 388 -13.69 0.71 30.26
N GLU A 389 -13.52 -0.29 31.09
CA GLU A 389 -14.20 -0.45 32.38
C GLU A 389 -13.48 0.29 33.53
N GLY A 390 -12.21 0.72 33.35
CA GLY A 390 -11.39 1.47 34.31
C GLY A 390 -10.69 0.58 35.28
#